data_387388a765e485189b9cc507bc0690ab
#
_entry.id   387388a765e485189b9cc507bc0690ab
#
_cell.length_a   1.000
_cell.length_b   1.000
_cell.length_c   1.000
_cell.angle_alpha   90.00
_cell.angle_beta   90.00
_cell.angle_gamma   90.00
#
_symmetry.space_group_name_H-M   'P 1'
#
loop_
_entity.id
_entity.type
_entity.pdbx_description
1 polymer ?
#
loop_
_entity_poly.entity_id
_entity_poly.type
_entity_poly.pdbx_seq_one_letter_code
_entity_poly.pdbx_strand_id
1 'polypeptide(L)'
;MKRYLLYLNTNISYHSYGLLLLRIIGGSMMVYNHGWGKITAGSEKWNRLGHALTDIIGFEFLSTFFGFMAAFSESVCALLIVIGLFTIPASILLFFTMFVAIMNHIIDNEMPELAIMYCLLSLVLMVSGPGNYSLDQKWFSKKKN
;
A
#
# COMPACT_ATOMS: atom_id res chain seq x y z
N MET A 1 -12.24 -11.76 35.53
CA MET A 1 -10.89 -11.72 34.93
C MET A 1 -10.68 -12.78 33.83
N LYS A 2 -10.93 -14.09 34.05
CA LYS A 2 -10.82 -15.15 33.01
C LYS A 2 -11.69 -14.93 31.77
N ARG A 3 -12.89 -14.41 31.89
CA ARG A 3 -13.80 -14.10 30.78
C ARG A 3 -13.27 -12.95 29.89
N TYR A 4 -12.63 -11.97 30.51
CA TYR A 4 -12.00 -10.83 29.77
C TYR A 4 -10.78 -11.28 28.99
N LEU A 5 -9.95 -12.18 29.52
CA LEU A 5 -8.80 -12.78 28.85
C LEU A 5 -9.20 -13.68 27.67
N LEU A 6 -10.33 -14.42 27.82
CA LEU A 6 -10.89 -15.20 26.70
C LEU A 6 -11.41 -14.28 25.58
N TYR A 7 -12.06 -13.17 25.94
CA TYR A 7 -12.53 -12.17 24.97
C TYR A 7 -11.36 -11.50 24.22
N LEU A 8 -10.26 -11.18 24.90
CA LEU A 8 -9.05 -10.65 24.28
C LEU A 8 -8.38 -11.67 23.35
N ASN A 9 -8.38 -12.94 23.72
CA ASN A 9 -7.78 -14.00 22.89
C ASN A 9 -8.59 -14.28 21.60
N THR A 10 -9.92 -14.17 21.67
CA THR A 10 -10.77 -14.26 20.47
C THR A 10 -10.65 -13.04 19.56
N ASN A 11 -10.41 -11.85 20.12
CA ASN A 11 -10.21 -10.62 19.34
C ASN A 11 -8.95 -10.64 18.46
N ILE A 12 -7.88 -11.35 18.85
CA ILE A 12 -6.68 -11.50 18.05
C ILE A 12 -7.01 -12.20 16.73
N SER A 13 -7.91 -13.17 16.73
CA SER A 13 -8.35 -13.87 15.52
C SER A 13 -9.15 -12.94 14.59
N TYR A 14 -10.09 -12.16 15.12
CA TYR A 14 -10.90 -11.20 14.33
C TYR A 14 -10.05 -10.08 13.72
N HIS A 15 -9.05 -9.59 14.45
CA HIS A 15 -8.10 -8.61 13.91
C HIS A 15 -7.35 -9.16 12.68
N SER A 16 -6.89 -10.41 12.73
CA SER A 16 -6.19 -11.05 11.61
C SER A 16 -7.10 -11.26 10.38
N TYR A 17 -8.39 -11.56 10.59
CA TYR A 17 -9.37 -11.63 9.50
C TYR A 17 -9.63 -10.24 8.90
N GLY A 18 -9.75 -9.21 9.72
CA GLY A 18 -9.91 -7.83 9.26
C GLY A 18 -8.73 -7.38 8.38
N LEU A 19 -7.49 -7.69 8.80
CA LEU A 19 -6.30 -7.40 8.00
C LEU A 19 -6.26 -8.21 6.69
N LEU A 20 -6.70 -9.48 6.71
CA LEU A 20 -6.80 -10.29 5.49
C LEU A 20 -7.77 -9.67 4.48
N LEU A 21 -8.96 -9.30 4.92
CA LEU A 21 -9.96 -8.65 4.07
C LEU A 21 -9.46 -7.31 3.53
N LEU A 22 -8.84 -6.49 4.38
CA LEU A 22 -8.27 -5.20 3.99
C LEU A 22 -7.22 -5.37 2.89
N ARG A 23 -6.33 -6.35 3.01
CA ARG A 23 -5.29 -6.66 2.02
C ARG A 23 -5.89 -7.16 0.71
N ILE A 24 -6.79 -8.16 0.77
CA ILE A 24 -7.36 -8.76 -0.44
C ILE A 24 -8.19 -7.73 -1.19
N ILE A 25 -9.14 -7.09 -0.53
CA ILE A 25 -10.07 -6.16 -1.19
C ILE A 25 -9.31 -4.90 -1.61
N GLY A 26 -8.65 -4.22 -0.68
CA GLY A 26 -7.96 -2.96 -0.96
C GLY A 26 -6.81 -3.12 -1.94
N GLY A 27 -5.97 -4.16 -1.77
CA GLY A 27 -4.86 -4.43 -2.68
C GLY A 27 -5.33 -4.81 -4.09
N SER A 28 -6.36 -5.66 -4.21
CA SER A 28 -6.91 -6.04 -5.53
C SER A 28 -7.54 -4.85 -6.26
N MET A 29 -8.27 -4.01 -5.55
CA MET A 29 -8.83 -2.78 -6.13
C MET A 29 -7.75 -1.81 -6.58
N MET A 30 -6.66 -1.67 -5.81
CA MET A 30 -5.52 -0.84 -6.19
C MET A 30 -4.88 -1.36 -7.49
N VAL A 31 -4.59 -2.66 -7.58
CA VAL A 31 -3.99 -3.26 -8.77
C VAL A 31 -4.89 -3.06 -9.99
N TYR A 32 -6.17 -3.41 -9.86
CA TYR A 32 -7.11 -3.42 -10.99
C TYR A 32 -7.42 -2.02 -11.51
N ASN A 33 -7.76 -1.09 -10.61
CA ASN A 33 -8.22 0.24 -11.02
C ASN A 33 -7.06 1.21 -11.32
N HIS A 34 -5.89 1.03 -10.70
CA HIS A 34 -4.79 2.00 -10.77
C HIS A 34 -3.48 1.40 -11.26
N GLY A 35 -3.04 0.29 -10.67
CA GLY A 35 -1.70 -0.26 -10.88
C GLY A 35 -1.49 -0.81 -12.28
N TRP A 36 -2.41 -1.68 -12.76
CA TRP A 36 -2.24 -2.38 -14.03
C TRP A 36 -2.06 -1.43 -15.22
N GLY A 37 -2.93 -0.43 -15.34
CA GLY A 37 -2.88 0.54 -16.42
C GLY A 37 -1.69 1.49 -16.36
N LYS A 38 -1.01 1.62 -15.20
CA LYS A 38 0.20 2.42 -15.06
C LYS A 38 1.46 1.62 -15.38
N ILE A 39 1.57 0.40 -14.87
CA ILE A 39 2.79 -0.41 -15.06
C ILE A 39 2.97 -0.85 -16.53
N THR A 40 1.88 -1.08 -17.25
CA THR A 40 1.89 -1.50 -18.66
C THR A 40 1.99 -0.33 -19.67
N ALA A 41 1.89 0.90 -19.21
CA ALA A 41 1.77 2.05 -20.11
C ALA A 41 3.10 2.57 -20.71
N GLY A 42 4.24 2.15 -20.15
CA GLY A 42 5.57 2.52 -20.66
C GLY A 42 6.09 3.87 -20.16
N SER A 43 7.32 4.20 -20.61
CA SER A 43 8.13 5.29 -20.06
C SER A 43 7.53 6.69 -20.23
N GLU A 44 6.78 6.93 -21.29
CA GLU A 44 6.14 8.23 -21.53
C GLU A 44 5.08 8.55 -20.45
N LYS A 45 4.26 7.58 -20.09
CA LYS A 45 3.29 7.75 -19.00
C LYS A 45 3.98 7.83 -17.65
N TRP A 46 5.05 7.07 -17.43
CA TRP A 46 5.83 7.16 -16.19
C TRP A 46 6.49 8.54 -16.05
N ASN A 47 7.00 9.12 -17.14
CA ASN A 47 7.52 10.47 -17.08
C ASN A 47 6.46 11.47 -16.61
N ARG A 48 5.25 11.43 -17.19
CA ARG A 48 4.15 12.30 -16.77
C ARG A 48 3.72 12.07 -15.31
N LEU A 49 3.65 10.80 -14.87
CA LEU A 49 3.31 10.48 -13.48
C LEU A 49 4.36 10.96 -12.49
N GLY A 50 5.63 10.94 -12.88
CA GLY A 50 6.74 11.35 -12.02
C GLY A 50 6.78 12.85 -11.77
N HIS A 51 6.23 13.67 -12.67
CA HIS A 51 6.09 15.12 -12.46
C HIS A 51 5.33 15.44 -11.18
N ALA A 52 4.40 14.61 -10.74
CA ALA A 52 3.71 14.76 -9.47
C ALA A 52 4.65 14.93 -8.26
N LEU A 53 5.84 14.35 -8.30
CA LEU A 53 6.86 14.52 -7.26
C LEU A 53 7.95 15.50 -7.70
N THR A 54 8.43 15.40 -8.94
CA THR A 54 9.59 16.18 -9.38
C THR A 54 9.31 17.66 -9.50
N ASP A 55 8.09 18.07 -9.76
CA ASP A 55 7.68 19.48 -9.77
C ASP A 55 7.73 20.10 -8.37
N ILE A 56 7.55 19.26 -7.33
CA ILE A 56 7.67 19.70 -5.93
C ILE A 56 9.13 19.82 -5.50
N ILE A 57 9.99 18.87 -5.92
CA ILE A 57 11.38 18.79 -5.45
C ILE A 57 12.42 19.41 -6.41
N GLY A 58 12.01 19.78 -7.63
CA GLY A 58 12.87 20.46 -8.60
C GLY A 58 13.86 19.55 -9.36
N PHE A 59 13.68 18.22 -9.40
CA PHE A 59 14.57 17.25 -10.06
C PHE A 59 13.91 16.59 -11.28
N GLU A 60 13.60 17.34 -12.30
CA GLU A 60 12.86 16.89 -13.50
C GLU A 60 13.49 15.67 -14.21
N PHE A 61 14.80 15.53 -14.19
CA PHE A 61 15.50 14.40 -14.83
C PHE A 61 15.17 13.03 -14.21
N LEU A 62 14.59 13.00 -13.01
CA LEU A 62 14.14 11.78 -12.32
C LEU A 62 12.66 11.45 -12.53
N SER A 63 11.92 12.23 -13.34
CA SER A 63 10.47 12.05 -13.50
C SER A 63 10.11 10.64 -13.96
N THR A 64 10.78 10.09 -14.96
CA THR A 64 10.52 8.71 -15.42
C THR A 64 10.77 7.68 -14.34
N PHE A 65 11.81 7.85 -13.53
CA PHE A 65 12.12 6.95 -12.41
C PHE A 65 11.05 7.00 -11.32
N PHE A 66 10.67 8.19 -10.88
CA PHE A 66 9.63 8.32 -9.85
C PHE A 66 8.26 7.87 -10.33
N GLY A 67 7.93 8.12 -11.59
CA GLY A 67 6.70 7.61 -12.18
C GLY A 67 6.68 6.08 -12.33
N PHE A 68 7.81 5.46 -12.65
CA PHE A 68 7.94 4.00 -12.60
C PHE A 68 7.77 3.48 -11.17
N MET A 69 8.39 4.12 -10.17
CA MET A 69 8.25 3.73 -8.77
C MET A 69 6.80 3.83 -8.29
N ALA A 70 6.07 4.86 -8.71
CA ALA A 70 4.63 4.98 -8.43
C ALA A 70 3.83 3.84 -9.10
N ALA A 71 4.07 3.57 -10.38
CA ALA A 71 3.43 2.47 -11.10
C ALA A 71 3.75 1.10 -10.47
N PHE A 72 5.00 0.87 -10.06
CA PHE A 72 5.45 -0.33 -9.36
C PHE A 72 4.76 -0.47 -8.00
N SER A 73 4.65 0.60 -7.24
CA SER A 73 4.00 0.63 -5.94
C SER A 73 2.52 0.24 -6.04
N GLU A 74 1.79 0.85 -6.96
CA GLU A 74 0.35 0.60 -7.13
C GLU A 74 0.03 -0.74 -7.81
N SER A 75 0.99 -1.37 -8.47
CA SER A 75 0.83 -2.69 -9.10
C SER A 75 1.50 -3.81 -8.30
N VAL A 76 2.82 -3.87 -8.31
CA VAL A 76 3.57 -4.97 -7.71
C VAL A 76 3.48 -4.96 -6.19
N CYS A 77 3.68 -3.79 -5.53
CA CYS A 77 3.56 -3.72 -4.08
C CYS A 77 2.12 -3.98 -3.62
N ALA A 78 1.11 -3.52 -4.36
CA ALA A 78 -0.27 -3.84 -4.06
C ALA A 78 -0.55 -5.36 -4.18
N LEU A 79 0.00 -6.06 -5.18
CA LEU A 79 -0.05 -7.53 -5.25
C LEU A 79 0.65 -8.21 -4.09
N LEU A 80 1.82 -7.72 -3.68
CA LEU A 80 2.53 -8.22 -2.51
C LEU A 80 1.69 -8.06 -1.24
N ILE A 81 0.98 -6.95 -1.08
CA ILE A 81 0.03 -6.72 0.01
C ILE A 81 -1.11 -7.75 -0.04
N VAL A 82 -1.69 -8.02 -1.21
CA VAL A 82 -2.77 -9.03 -1.35
C VAL A 82 -2.34 -10.38 -0.81
N ILE A 83 -1.19 -10.90 -1.25
CA ILE A 83 -0.68 -12.20 -0.81
C ILE A 83 -0.05 -12.17 0.59
N GLY A 84 0.22 -10.98 1.12
CA GLY A 84 0.85 -10.78 2.43
C GLY A 84 2.32 -11.15 2.45
N LEU A 85 3.05 -10.82 1.40
CA LEU A 85 4.48 -11.01 1.27
C LEU A 85 5.19 -9.66 1.23
N PHE A 86 6.23 -9.48 2.03
CA PHE A 86 6.89 -8.18 2.22
C PHE A 86 5.88 -7.05 2.49
N THR A 87 4.86 -7.36 3.30
CA THR A 87 3.71 -6.46 3.51
C THR A 87 4.14 -5.09 4.02
N ILE A 88 5.05 -5.03 4.99
CA ILE A 88 5.49 -3.76 5.59
C ILE A 88 6.24 -2.90 4.55
N PRO A 89 7.33 -3.36 3.89
CA PRO A 89 8.02 -2.54 2.89
C PRO A 89 7.14 -2.18 1.69
N ALA A 90 6.25 -3.08 1.24
CA ALA A 90 5.29 -2.79 0.19
C ALA A 90 4.29 -1.68 0.61
N SER A 91 3.82 -1.73 1.87
CA SER A 91 2.92 -0.70 2.40
C SER A 91 3.62 0.65 2.59
N ILE A 92 4.90 0.67 2.96
CA ILE A 92 5.69 1.92 3.06
C ILE A 92 5.77 2.60 1.69
N LEU A 93 6.07 1.84 0.64
CA LEU A 93 6.19 2.40 -0.70
C LEU A 93 4.83 2.89 -1.22
N LEU A 94 3.76 2.12 -0.99
CA LEU A 94 2.40 2.52 -1.34
C LEU A 94 1.95 3.76 -0.56
N PHE A 95 2.24 3.83 0.73
CA PHE A 95 1.95 4.99 1.56
C PHE A 95 2.62 6.26 1.00
N PHE A 96 3.92 6.18 0.69
CA PHE A 96 4.64 7.32 0.13
C PHE A 96 4.07 7.76 -1.22
N THR A 97 3.75 6.81 -2.10
CA THR A 97 3.12 7.10 -3.39
C THR A 97 1.76 7.81 -3.22
N MET A 98 0.92 7.32 -2.32
CA MET A 98 -0.38 7.93 -2.05
C MET A 98 -0.25 9.29 -1.37
N PHE A 99 0.75 9.46 -0.51
CA PHE A 99 1.04 10.76 0.11
C PHE A 99 1.41 11.82 -0.94
N VAL A 100 2.27 11.48 -1.90
CA VAL A 100 2.59 12.38 -3.03
C VAL A 100 1.36 12.68 -3.88
N ALA A 101 0.52 11.67 -4.15
CA ALA A 101 -0.73 11.86 -4.87
C ALA A 101 -1.69 12.82 -4.13
N ILE A 102 -1.80 12.71 -2.80
CA ILE A 102 -2.59 13.65 -1.98
C ILE A 102 -2.07 15.08 -2.14
N MET A 103 -0.75 15.28 -2.02
CA MET A 103 -0.14 16.61 -2.15
C MET A 103 -0.43 17.23 -3.52
N ASN A 104 -0.34 16.44 -4.58
CA ASN A 104 -0.58 16.90 -5.94
C ASN A 104 -2.05 17.32 -6.15
N HIS A 105 -3.00 16.50 -5.76
CA HIS A 105 -4.43 16.85 -5.84
C HIS A 105 -4.78 18.11 -5.05
N ILE A 106 -4.16 18.32 -3.87
CA ILE A 106 -4.37 19.54 -3.08
C ILE A 106 -3.83 20.77 -3.83
N ILE A 107 -2.67 20.67 -4.48
CA ILE A 107 -2.11 21.76 -5.30
C ILE A 107 -3.05 22.08 -6.46
N ASP A 108 -3.69 21.07 -7.07
CA ASP A 108 -4.66 21.23 -8.15
C ASP A 108 -6.06 21.65 -7.69
N ASN A 109 -6.25 21.90 -6.37
CA ASN A 109 -7.54 22.19 -5.73
C ASN A 109 -8.60 21.09 -5.91
N GLU A 110 -8.16 19.85 -6.01
CA GLU A 110 -9.00 18.66 -6.08
C GLU A 110 -9.06 17.94 -4.74
N MET A 111 -10.19 17.26 -4.45
CA MET A 111 -10.35 16.48 -3.23
C MET A 111 -9.74 15.08 -3.43
N PRO A 112 -8.68 14.70 -2.69
CA PRO A 112 -7.96 13.45 -2.89
C PRO A 112 -8.56 12.26 -2.12
N GLU A 113 -9.87 12.08 -2.11
CA GLU A 113 -10.56 11.08 -1.27
C GLU A 113 -9.97 9.69 -1.40
N LEU A 114 -9.77 9.23 -2.65
CA LEU A 114 -9.27 7.90 -2.93
C LEU A 114 -7.82 7.71 -2.48
N ALA A 115 -6.97 8.73 -2.71
CA ALA A 115 -5.58 8.69 -2.29
C ALA A 115 -5.47 8.68 -0.75
N ILE A 116 -6.33 9.43 -0.04
CA ILE A 116 -6.42 9.40 1.42
C ILE A 116 -6.81 8.01 1.91
N MET A 117 -7.81 7.36 1.31
CA MET A 117 -8.25 6.03 1.71
C MET A 117 -7.12 4.98 1.55
N TYR A 118 -6.39 5.00 0.44
CA TYR A 118 -5.26 4.09 0.24
C TYR A 118 -4.04 4.44 1.10
N CYS A 119 -3.83 5.71 1.39
CA CYS A 119 -2.82 6.15 2.35
C CYS A 119 -3.10 5.60 3.75
N LEU A 120 -4.35 5.71 4.23
CA LEU A 120 -4.79 5.15 5.51
C LEU A 120 -4.68 3.62 5.53
N LEU A 121 -5.11 2.93 4.45
CA LEU A 121 -4.96 1.48 4.31
C LEU A 121 -3.49 1.07 4.49
N SER A 122 -2.59 1.73 3.78
CA SER A 122 -1.16 1.46 3.85
C SER A 122 -0.61 1.71 5.26
N LEU A 123 -1.02 2.80 5.91
CA LEU A 123 -0.63 3.14 7.27
C LEU A 123 -1.09 2.07 8.27
N VAL A 124 -2.33 1.60 8.15
CA VAL A 124 -2.86 0.51 8.99
C VAL A 124 -2.00 -0.75 8.85
N LEU A 125 -1.64 -1.13 7.61
CA LEU A 125 -0.80 -2.30 7.37
C LEU A 125 0.64 -2.13 7.88
N MET A 126 1.21 -0.92 7.81
CA MET A 126 2.52 -0.61 8.38
C MET A 126 2.54 -0.79 9.90
N VAL A 127 1.50 -0.33 10.60
CA VAL A 127 1.42 -0.37 12.06
C VAL A 127 0.99 -1.74 12.58
N SER A 128 -0.01 -2.34 11.94
CA SER A 128 -0.60 -3.62 12.39
C SER A 128 0.17 -4.84 11.88
N GLY A 129 1.01 -4.67 10.86
CA GLY A 129 1.71 -5.76 10.20
C GLY A 129 0.82 -6.60 9.28
N PRO A 130 1.35 -7.73 8.79
CA PRO A 130 0.71 -8.54 7.75
C PRO A 130 -0.49 -9.36 8.25
N GLY A 131 -0.63 -9.58 9.55
CA GLY A 131 -1.63 -10.48 10.15
C GLY A 131 -1.28 -11.97 10.02
N ASN A 132 -2.00 -12.82 10.74
CA ASN A 132 -1.70 -14.26 10.82
C ASN A 132 -1.91 -15.01 9.49
N TYR A 133 -2.77 -14.52 8.62
CA TYR A 133 -3.10 -15.11 7.32
C TYR A 133 -2.26 -14.50 6.18
N SER A 134 -0.94 -14.39 6.38
CA SER A 134 0.01 -13.83 5.42
C SER A 134 1.15 -14.80 5.12
N LEU A 135 1.79 -14.64 3.97
CA LEU A 135 3.01 -15.37 3.65
C LEU A 135 4.18 -14.92 4.54
N ASP A 136 4.22 -13.65 4.93
CA ASP A 136 5.22 -13.14 5.88
C ASP A 136 5.18 -13.91 7.19
N GLN A 137 3.99 -14.13 7.74
CA GLN A 137 3.81 -14.91 8.97
C GLN A 137 4.25 -16.37 8.79
N LYS A 138 3.93 -16.97 7.64
CA LYS A 138 4.26 -18.35 7.35
C LYS A 138 5.76 -18.59 7.15
N TRP A 139 6.46 -17.66 6.52
CA TRP A 139 7.86 -17.83 6.11
C TRP A 139 8.87 -17.21 7.07
N PHE A 140 8.52 -16.06 7.66
CA PHE A 140 9.46 -15.28 8.49
C PHE A 140 9.15 -15.35 9.99
N SER A 141 7.95 -15.83 10.39
CA SER A 141 7.71 -16.07 11.81
C SER A 141 8.56 -17.26 12.26
N LYS A 142 9.56 -17.00 13.09
CA LYS A 142 10.29 -18.07 13.77
C LYS A 142 9.28 -18.89 14.57
N LYS A 143 9.17 -20.19 14.25
CA LYS A 143 8.51 -21.13 15.18
C LYS A 143 9.23 -20.97 16.52
N LYS A 144 8.54 -20.42 17.54
CA LYS A 144 8.95 -20.59 18.91
C LYS A 144 8.81 -22.08 19.21
N ASN A 145 9.92 -22.79 19.14
CA ASN A 145 10.07 -24.09 19.77
C ASN A 145 10.13 -23.91 21.27
#